data_37963cb687dcd244a4ea7593024bbf59
#
_entry.id   37963cb687dcd244a4ea7593024bbf59
#
_cell.length_a   1.000
_cell.length_b   1.000
_cell.length_c   1.000
_cell.angle_alpha   90.00
_cell.angle_beta   90.00
_cell.angle_gamma   90.00
#
_symmetry.space_group_name_H-M   'P 1'
#
loop_
_entity.id
_entity.type
_entity.pdbx_description
1 polymer ?
#
loop_
_entity_poly.entity_id
_entity_poly.type
_entity_poly.pdbx_seq_one_letter_code
_entity_poly.pdbx_strand_id
1 'polypeptide(L)'
;MGNLGVRNPKYGYFDQTDVVQVDWEGKVVWKFDQYEYIEDPGEEGAWMARQHHDYQREGNPVGYYAPGMEPRTDGGNTLILGHKNVTNPNISDKLLVDDVIYEVTWDGEIVWEWVCSDHFDEMDFSEQARNIMARNPNMVVGKGEMGDWMHMNSISTLGPNRRHDAGDRRFHPDNIIWCGRMTNIIAITDKESGRIVWQIGPDYDRTPALKKLGWIIGQHHAHMIPKGLPGEGNMLVFDNGGFAGYGAPNPGSPMGHNNALRDFSRVIEFDPVTLEIIWQYTFLEAGYLNKMSRYSF
;
A
#
# COMPACT_ATOMS: atom_id res chain seq x y z
N MET A 1 7.85 -2.06 16.28
CA MET A 1 8.88 -1.28 15.62
C MET A 1 8.38 0.14 15.45
N GLY A 2 9.26 1.12 15.59
CA GLY A 2 8.97 2.52 15.31
C GLY A 2 9.94 3.04 14.28
N ASN A 3 9.46 3.82 13.34
CA ASN A 3 10.35 4.56 12.46
C ASN A 3 10.77 5.84 13.18
N LEU A 4 12.01 5.90 13.62
CA LEU A 4 12.62 7.08 14.24
C LEU A 4 13.47 7.87 13.24
N GLY A 5 13.37 7.56 11.93
CA GLY A 5 14.13 8.24 10.90
C GLY A 5 13.98 9.75 11.02
N VAL A 6 15.09 10.43 11.14
CA VAL A 6 15.11 11.90 11.10
C VAL A 6 14.78 12.26 9.66
N ARG A 7 13.62 12.86 9.43
CA ARG A 7 13.26 13.42 8.14
C ARG A 7 14.37 14.36 7.70
N ASN A 8 14.99 14.06 6.58
CA ASN A 8 15.86 15.03 5.98
C ASN A 8 14.99 16.10 5.31
N PRO A 9 14.92 17.34 5.81
CA PRO A 9 14.04 18.36 5.26
C PRO A 9 14.37 18.73 3.82
N LYS A 10 15.49 18.27 3.29
CA LYS A 10 15.93 18.50 1.92
C LYS A 10 15.19 17.58 0.91
N TYR A 11 14.75 16.40 1.33
CA TYR A 11 14.27 15.31 0.43
C TYR A 11 12.79 14.94 0.57
N GLY A 12 11.96 15.81 1.14
CA GLY A 12 10.52 15.60 1.17
C GLY A 12 9.98 14.83 2.38
N TYR A 13 8.68 14.58 2.37
CA TYR A 13 7.95 14.10 3.54
C TYR A 13 7.96 12.57 3.71
N PHE A 14 8.33 11.81 2.70
CA PHE A 14 8.08 10.37 2.64
C PHE A 14 9.34 9.53 2.78
N ASP A 15 10.45 9.99 2.24
CA ASP A 15 11.71 9.25 2.34
C ASP A 15 12.31 9.42 3.74
N GLN A 16 12.66 8.30 4.33
CA GLN A 16 13.19 8.26 5.69
C GLN A 16 14.61 7.71 5.69
N THR A 17 15.35 8.02 6.72
CA THR A 17 16.77 7.64 6.77
C THR A 17 16.97 6.22 7.25
N ASP A 18 16.24 5.79 8.27
CA ASP A 18 16.43 4.49 8.92
C ASP A 18 15.12 3.85 9.33
N VAL A 19 15.05 2.50 9.32
CA VAL A 19 14.07 1.73 10.07
C VAL A 19 14.74 1.17 11.30
N VAL A 20 14.24 1.49 12.49
CA VAL A 20 14.86 1.06 13.73
C VAL A 20 13.88 0.32 14.64
N GLN A 21 14.41 -0.62 15.41
CA GLN A 21 13.74 -1.20 16.56
C GLN A 21 14.42 -0.69 17.82
N VAL A 22 13.62 -0.25 18.79
CA VAL A 22 14.10 0.19 20.10
C VAL A 22 13.55 -0.71 21.19
N ASP A 23 14.29 -0.88 22.26
CA ASP A 23 13.79 -1.49 23.50
C ASP A 23 12.96 -0.50 24.33
N TRP A 24 12.46 -0.94 25.48
CA TRP A 24 11.64 -0.11 26.37
C TRP A 24 12.39 1.05 27.02
N GLU A 25 13.72 1.00 27.05
CA GLU A 25 14.60 2.06 27.50
C GLU A 25 14.95 3.07 26.39
N GLY A 26 14.48 2.81 25.15
CA GLY A 26 14.74 3.67 23.98
C GLY A 26 16.08 3.39 23.29
N LYS A 27 16.78 2.32 23.64
CA LYS A 27 18.03 1.91 22.99
C LYS A 27 17.71 1.21 21.67
N VAL A 28 18.40 1.59 20.60
CA VAL A 28 18.33 0.92 19.31
C VAL A 28 18.93 -0.51 19.44
N VAL A 29 18.11 -1.51 19.17
CA VAL A 29 18.49 -2.93 19.22
C VAL A 29 18.61 -3.57 17.84
N TRP A 30 17.98 -2.97 16.83
CA TRP A 30 18.11 -3.34 15.44
C TRP A 30 17.91 -2.11 14.55
N LYS A 31 18.55 -2.12 13.38
CA LYS A 31 18.48 -1.03 12.43
C LYS A 31 18.66 -1.53 11.00
N PHE A 32 17.90 -0.97 10.09
CA PHE A 32 18.12 -1.06 8.66
C PHE A 32 18.40 0.35 8.14
N ASP A 33 19.60 0.58 7.62
CA ASP A 33 20.12 1.89 7.22
C ASP A 33 20.90 1.82 5.90
N GLN A 34 20.45 0.97 4.99
CA GLN A 34 21.04 0.92 3.67
C GLN A 34 20.60 2.14 2.85
N TYR A 35 21.57 2.80 2.25
CA TYR A 35 21.38 3.99 1.43
C TYR A 35 21.81 3.73 0.00
N GLU A 36 21.11 4.35 -0.96
CA GLU A 36 21.47 4.39 -2.36
C GLU A 36 21.76 5.83 -2.77
N TYR A 37 22.64 6.03 -3.76
CA TYR A 37 22.82 7.34 -4.38
C TYR A 37 21.73 7.54 -5.42
N ILE A 38 20.84 8.52 -5.19
CA ILE A 38 19.62 8.73 -5.96
C ILE A 38 19.65 10.12 -6.58
N GLU A 39 19.34 10.19 -7.86
CA GLU A 39 19.18 11.42 -8.62
C GLU A 39 17.72 11.55 -9.03
N ASP A 40 16.99 12.40 -8.33
CA ASP A 40 15.61 12.73 -8.70
C ASP A 40 15.57 13.83 -9.77
N PRO A 41 14.55 13.87 -10.64
CA PRO A 41 14.47 14.86 -11.71
C PRO A 41 14.50 16.29 -11.20
N GLY A 42 15.53 17.04 -11.61
CA GLY A 42 15.70 18.45 -11.24
C GLY A 42 16.31 18.69 -9.87
N GLU A 43 16.75 17.64 -9.18
CA GLU A 43 17.44 17.71 -7.90
C GLU A 43 18.91 17.29 -8.03
N GLU A 44 19.72 17.74 -7.10
CA GLU A 44 21.10 17.26 -6.97
C GLU A 44 21.08 15.88 -6.31
N GLY A 45 21.83 14.92 -6.87
CA GLY A 45 21.89 13.56 -6.33
C GLY A 45 22.34 13.50 -4.88
N ALA A 46 21.77 12.57 -4.13
CA ALA A 46 22.07 12.39 -2.70
C ALA A 46 21.97 10.91 -2.29
N TRP A 47 22.62 10.59 -1.17
CA TRP A 47 22.45 9.29 -0.53
C TRP A 47 21.17 9.28 0.29
N MET A 48 20.26 8.36 -0.04
CA MET A 48 18.94 8.24 0.59
C MET A 48 18.60 6.78 0.86
N ALA A 49 17.83 6.53 1.90
CA ALA A 49 17.33 5.21 2.26
C ALA A 49 15.94 4.89 1.66
N ARG A 50 15.15 5.89 1.33
CA ARG A 50 13.85 5.86 0.65
C ARG A 50 12.79 4.87 1.16
N GLN A 51 12.94 4.28 2.33
CA GLN A 51 11.85 3.54 2.95
C GLN A 51 10.76 4.50 3.43
N HIS A 52 9.51 4.10 3.22
CA HIS A 52 8.36 4.93 3.55
C HIS A 52 7.19 4.10 4.08
N HIS A 53 6.22 4.76 4.66
CA HIS A 53 4.92 4.28 5.14
C HIS A 53 4.97 3.05 6.04
N ASP A 54 5.39 1.88 5.56
CA ASP A 54 5.10 0.63 6.25
C ASP A 54 6.28 -0.35 6.29
N TYR A 55 6.30 -1.12 7.35
CA TYR A 55 7.22 -2.24 7.56
C TYR A 55 6.58 -3.26 8.48
N GLN A 56 6.88 -4.53 8.28
CA GLN A 56 6.37 -5.61 9.10
C GLN A 56 7.47 -6.59 9.51
N ARG A 57 7.68 -6.76 10.82
CA ARG A 57 8.52 -7.84 11.34
C ARG A 57 7.74 -9.15 11.34
N GLU A 58 8.45 -10.23 10.98
CA GLU A 58 7.96 -11.62 11.05
C GLU A 58 7.33 -11.94 12.41
N GLY A 59 6.28 -12.79 12.41
CA GLY A 59 5.60 -13.31 13.58
C GLY A 59 4.21 -12.72 13.84
N ASN A 60 3.96 -11.46 13.51
CA ASN A 60 2.62 -10.87 13.55
C ASN A 60 2.36 -10.05 12.28
N PRO A 61 1.37 -10.43 11.45
CA PRO A 61 1.10 -9.77 10.17
C PRO A 61 0.42 -8.40 10.32
N VAL A 62 -0.04 -8.05 11.53
CA VAL A 62 -0.75 -6.80 11.81
C VAL A 62 -0.13 -6.08 13.00
N GLY A 63 -0.28 -4.77 13.07
CA GLY A 63 0.29 -3.93 14.12
C GLY A 63 -0.47 -3.96 15.46
N TYR A 64 -1.33 -4.95 15.70
CA TYR A 64 -2.13 -5.09 16.91
C TYR A 64 -2.13 -6.54 17.40
N TYR A 65 -2.68 -6.77 18.61
CA TYR A 65 -2.74 -8.10 19.19
C TYR A 65 -3.53 -9.07 18.31
N ALA A 66 -2.92 -10.19 17.99
CA ALA A 66 -3.55 -11.33 17.34
C ALA A 66 -3.24 -12.61 18.14
N PRO A 67 -4.24 -13.47 18.42
CA PRO A 67 -4.03 -14.68 19.22
C PRO A 67 -2.96 -15.61 18.63
N GLY A 68 -1.97 -15.96 19.44
CA GLY A 68 -0.90 -16.87 19.03
C GLY A 68 0.11 -16.27 18.02
N MET A 69 0.08 -14.97 17.80
CA MET A 69 1.00 -14.27 16.91
C MET A 69 1.74 -13.18 17.69
N GLU A 70 3.05 -13.26 17.69
CA GLU A 70 3.91 -12.26 18.32
C GLU A 70 5.01 -11.83 17.34
N PRO A 71 5.27 -10.53 17.19
CA PRO A 71 6.38 -10.06 16.36
C PRO A 71 7.69 -10.53 16.98
N ARG A 72 8.62 -11.00 16.16
CA ARG A 72 9.95 -11.33 16.62
C ARG A 72 10.69 -10.07 17.04
N THR A 73 11.31 -10.11 18.21
CA THR A 73 12.02 -8.95 18.77
C THR A 73 13.53 -9.11 18.81
N ASP A 74 14.04 -10.30 18.54
CA ASP A 74 15.45 -10.70 18.61
C ASP A 74 15.93 -11.46 17.36
N GLY A 75 15.21 -11.34 16.26
CA GLY A 75 15.49 -12.03 15.00
C GLY A 75 14.34 -11.92 14.02
N GLY A 76 14.37 -12.77 13.00
CA GLY A 76 13.36 -12.82 11.92
C GLY A 76 13.54 -11.76 10.85
N ASN A 77 12.87 -11.98 9.71
CA ASN A 77 12.92 -11.06 8.60
C ASN A 77 11.94 -9.89 8.78
N THR A 78 12.18 -8.83 8.04
CA THR A 78 11.32 -7.64 8.02
C THR A 78 10.96 -7.31 6.59
N LEU A 79 9.66 -7.21 6.28
CA LEU A 79 9.20 -6.56 5.06
C LEU A 79 9.35 -5.05 5.25
N ILE A 80 9.85 -4.38 4.23
CA ILE A 80 10.04 -2.91 4.22
C ILE A 80 9.52 -2.38 2.90
N LEU A 81 8.63 -1.41 2.96
CA LEU A 81 8.19 -0.67 1.78
C LEU A 81 9.15 0.49 1.51
N GLY A 82 9.55 0.64 0.27
CA GLY A 82 10.47 1.69 -0.15
C GLY A 82 10.19 2.20 -1.55
N HIS A 83 10.88 3.26 -1.94
CA HIS A 83 10.90 3.77 -3.31
C HIS A 83 12.16 3.34 -4.06
N LYS A 84 12.03 3.19 -5.37
CA LYS A 84 13.12 2.93 -6.30
C LYS A 84 12.90 3.74 -7.57
N ASN A 85 13.94 4.43 -8.05
CA ASN A 85 13.86 5.12 -9.33
C ASN A 85 13.99 4.10 -10.47
N VAL A 86 12.97 4.03 -11.32
CA VAL A 86 12.95 3.12 -12.48
C VAL A 86 12.50 3.83 -13.74
N THR A 87 12.97 3.33 -14.87
CA THR A 87 12.46 3.70 -16.18
C THR A 87 11.67 2.53 -16.74
N ASN A 88 10.35 2.72 -16.91
CA ASN A 88 9.49 1.71 -17.52
C ASN A 88 8.61 2.36 -18.61
N PRO A 89 8.99 2.27 -19.89
CA PRO A 89 8.28 2.91 -20.99
C PRO A 89 6.86 2.34 -21.22
N ASN A 90 6.52 1.17 -20.65
CA ASN A 90 5.15 0.64 -20.70
C ASN A 90 4.21 1.47 -19.80
N ILE A 91 4.75 2.21 -18.84
CA ILE A 91 4.00 3.11 -17.95
C ILE A 91 4.16 4.55 -18.42
N SER A 92 5.40 5.04 -18.54
CA SER A 92 5.72 6.41 -18.94
C SER A 92 7.16 6.52 -19.45
N ASP A 93 7.41 7.47 -20.35
CA ASP A 93 8.77 7.88 -20.73
C ASP A 93 9.47 8.70 -19.65
N LYS A 94 8.76 9.06 -18.59
CA LYS A 94 9.30 9.79 -17.46
C LYS A 94 9.86 8.84 -16.43
N LEU A 95 10.84 9.32 -15.65
CA LEU A 95 11.34 8.58 -14.51
C LEU A 95 10.21 8.34 -13.51
N LEU A 96 10.09 7.11 -13.04
CA LEU A 96 9.15 6.71 -12.00
C LEU A 96 9.87 6.68 -10.66
N VAL A 97 9.21 7.20 -9.64
CA VAL A 97 9.48 6.89 -8.24
C VAL A 97 8.57 5.72 -7.90
N ASP A 98 9.09 4.51 -8.11
CA ASP A 98 8.30 3.29 -8.04
C ASP A 98 8.34 2.68 -6.65
N ASP A 99 7.25 2.04 -6.26
CA ASP A 99 7.18 1.31 -4.99
C ASP A 99 7.92 -0.03 -5.10
N VAL A 100 8.65 -0.38 -4.07
CA VAL A 100 9.35 -1.64 -3.94
C VAL A 100 9.12 -2.24 -2.56
N ILE A 101 8.94 -3.55 -2.50
CA ILE A 101 8.87 -4.29 -1.24
C ILE A 101 10.15 -5.09 -1.08
N TYR A 102 10.88 -4.85 -0.01
CA TYR A 102 12.05 -5.63 0.38
C TYR A 102 11.71 -6.58 1.52
N GLU A 103 12.28 -7.78 1.50
CA GLU A 103 12.42 -8.60 2.69
C GLU A 103 13.88 -8.58 3.13
N VAL A 104 14.09 -8.17 4.37
CA VAL A 104 15.41 -7.94 4.94
C VAL A 104 15.61 -8.87 6.13
N THR A 105 16.75 -9.57 6.18
CA THR A 105 17.12 -10.39 7.33
C THR A 105 17.44 -9.54 8.56
N TRP A 106 17.58 -10.21 9.71
CA TRP A 106 18.04 -9.54 10.95
C TRP A 106 19.41 -8.86 10.77
N ASP A 107 20.29 -9.45 9.95
CA ASP A 107 21.64 -8.94 9.69
C ASP A 107 21.66 -7.83 8.61
N GLY A 108 20.49 -7.45 8.10
CA GLY A 108 20.35 -6.35 7.11
C GLY A 108 20.52 -6.79 5.66
N GLU A 109 20.58 -8.08 5.36
CA GLU A 109 20.65 -8.57 3.97
C GLU A 109 19.29 -8.56 3.30
N ILE A 110 19.17 -7.99 2.10
CA ILE A 110 17.96 -8.09 1.27
C ILE A 110 17.93 -9.48 0.64
N VAL A 111 16.93 -10.27 1.01
CA VAL A 111 16.77 -11.67 0.55
C VAL A 111 15.62 -11.84 -0.44
N TRP A 112 14.77 -10.85 -0.58
CA TRP A 112 13.69 -10.82 -1.55
C TRP A 112 13.34 -9.36 -1.91
N GLU A 113 13.02 -9.13 -3.18
CA GLU A 113 12.61 -7.83 -3.72
C GLU A 113 11.43 -8.02 -4.67
N TRP A 114 10.46 -7.12 -4.60
CA TRP A 114 9.36 -7.05 -5.55
C TRP A 114 9.16 -5.60 -5.99
N VAL A 115 9.31 -5.34 -7.29
CA VAL A 115 9.23 -4.00 -7.89
C VAL A 115 7.87 -3.82 -8.53
N CYS A 116 7.11 -2.82 -8.11
CA CYS A 116 5.71 -2.64 -8.49
C CYS A 116 5.51 -2.50 -10.00
N SER A 117 6.34 -1.72 -10.66
CA SER A 117 6.21 -1.46 -12.11
C SER A 117 6.48 -2.68 -13.01
N ASP A 118 7.17 -3.70 -12.52
CA ASP A 118 7.38 -4.96 -13.26
C ASP A 118 6.08 -5.75 -13.45
N HIS A 119 5.06 -5.43 -12.61
CA HIS A 119 3.75 -6.10 -12.60
C HIS A 119 2.62 -5.23 -13.18
N PHE A 120 2.95 -4.14 -13.86
CA PHE A 120 1.99 -3.18 -14.41
C PHE A 120 0.90 -3.83 -15.28
N ASP A 121 1.28 -4.80 -16.10
CA ASP A 121 0.34 -5.49 -17.00
C ASP A 121 -0.61 -6.45 -16.26
N GLU A 122 -0.33 -6.80 -15.01
CA GLU A 122 -1.19 -7.62 -14.17
C GLU A 122 -2.29 -6.79 -13.47
N MET A 123 -2.21 -5.44 -13.49
CA MET A 123 -3.05 -4.55 -12.69
C MET A 123 -4.35 -4.10 -13.36
N ASP A 124 -4.65 -4.59 -14.55
CA ASP A 124 -5.94 -4.36 -15.25
C ASP A 124 -6.32 -2.89 -15.47
N PHE A 125 -5.35 -1.99 -15.64
CA PHE A 125 -5.64 -0.60 -15.96
C PHE A 125 -6.35 -0.45 -17.30
N SER A 126 -7.38 0.39 -17.35
CA SER A 126 -8.02 0.78 -18.60
C SER A 126 -7.05 1.53 -19.54
N GLU A 127 -7.33 1.52 -20.84
CA GLU A 127 -6.53 2.28 -21.79
C GLU A 127 -6.46 3.78 -21.43
N GLN A 128 -7.57 4.34 -20.94
CA GLN A 128 -7.61 5.73 -20.49
C GLN A 128 -6.67 5.97 -19.30
N ALA A 129 -6.68 5.07 -18.32
CA ALA A 129 -5.76 5.16 -17.17
C ALA A 129 -4.30 5.07 -17.61
N ARG A 130 -3.97 4.12 -18.48
CA ARG A 130 -2.61 3.95 -19.06
C ARG A 130 -2.18 5.22 -19.81
N ASN A 131 -3.05 5.80 -20.63
CA ASN A 131 -2.77 7.04 -21.37
C ASN A 131 -2.54 8.25 -20.44
N ILE A 132 -3.20 8.31 -19.29
CA ILE A 132 -2.98 9.36 -18.30
C ILE A 132 -1.62 9.16 -17.62
N MET A 133 -1.31 7.95 -17.14
CA MET A 133 -0.02 7.64 -16.52
C MET A 133 1.15 7.86 -17.47
N ALA A 134 1.01 7.50 -18.75
CA ALA A 134 2.05 7.73 -19.76
C ALA A 134 2.41 9.21 -19.89
N ARG A 135 1.42 10.10 -19.83
CA ARG A 135 1.64 11.55 -19.90
C ARG A 135 2.12 12.17 -18.60
N ASN A 136 1.56 11.71 -17.50
CA ASN A 136 1.91 12.19 -16.18
C ASN A 136 1.67 11.10 -15.12
N PRO A 137 2.71 10.35 -14.75
CA PRO A 137 2.63 9.31 -13.73
C PRO A 137 2.58 9.86 -12.30
N ASN A 138 2.35 11.16 -12.13
CA ASN A 138 2.26 11.81 -10.84
C ASN A 138 0.87 12.37 -10.62
N MET A 139 0.19 11.95 -9.55
CA MET A 139 -1.11 12.49 -9.17
C MET A 139 -1.05 13.77 -8.37
N VAL A 140 0.05 14.06 -7.73
CA VAL A 140 0.23 15.28 -6.95
C VAL A 140 0.61 16.42 -7.90
N VAL A 141 -0.31 17.34 -8.09
CA VAL A 141 -0.05 18.56 -8.85
C VAL A 141 0.68 19.53 -7.93
N GLY A 142 2.01 19.50 -7.94
CA GLY A 142 2.83 20.35 -7.07
C GLY A 142 4.31 19.99 -7.10
N LYS A 143 5.10 20.66 -6.28
CA LYS A 143 6.54 20.45 -6.17
C LYS A 143 6.87 19.15 -5.45
N GLY A 144 7.75 18.36 -5.99
CA GLY A 144 8.27 17.10 -5.43
C GLY A 144 7.52 15.88 -5.95
N GLU A 145 8.02 14.71 -5.77
CA GLU A 145 7.43 13.39 -6.08
C GLU A 145 6.96 13.21 -7.53
N MET A 146 7.75 13.65 -8.46
CA MET A 146 7.48 13.37 -9.87
C MET A 146 7.69 11.88 -10.14
N GLY A 147 6.62 11.19 -10.56
CA GLY A 147 6.66 9.78 -10.91
C GLY A 147 6.19 8.81 -9.84
N ASP A 148 5.73 9.28 -8.68
CA ASP A 148 5.07 8.46 -7.65
C ASP A 148 3.64 8.11 -8.11
N TRP A 149 3.54 7.09 -8.93
CA TRP A 149 2.33 6.75 -9.68
C TRP A 149 1.38 5.82 -8.93
N MET A 150 1.92 4.95 -8.08
CA MET A 150 1.17 3.95 -7.31
C MET A 150 0.91 4.43 -5.88
N HIS A 151 1.94 4.93 -5.21
CA HIS A 151 1.94 5.38 -3.83
C HIS A 151 1.42 4.30 -2.89
N MET A 152 2.15 3.19 -2.82
CA MET A 152 1.84 2.14 -1.86
C MET A 152 2.00 2.68 -0.43
N ASN A 153 1.13 2.27 0.48
CA ASN A 153 1.15 2.80 1.84
C ASN A 153 0.92 1.75 2.94
N SER A 154 0.73 0.51 2.56
CA SER A 154 0.73 -0.60 3.51
C SER A 154 1.12 -1.90 2.84
N ILE A 155 1.83 -2.72 3.59
CA ILE A 155 2.25 -4.08 3.24
C ILE A 155 2.10 -4.98 4.46
N SER A 156 1.66 -6.21 4.26
CA SER A 156 1.75 -7.25 5.29
C SER A 156 1.68 -8.64 4.67
N THR A 157 2.23 -9.64 5.37
CA THR A 157 1.87 -11.02 5.06
C THR A 157 0.41 -11.26 5.46
N LEU A 158 -0.24 -12.24 4.83
CA LEU A 158 -1.62 -12.58 5.18
C LEU A 158 -1.72 -13.30 6.54
N GLY A 159 -0.68 -14.04 6.90
CA GLY A 159 -0.66 -14.91 8.07
C GLY A 159 -1.63 -16.10 7.98
N PRO A 160 -1.64 -16.97 8.99
CA PRO A 160 -2.56 -18.10 9.07
C PRO A 160 -4.02 -17.65 8.99
N ASN A 161 -4.80 -18.26 8.10
CA ASN A 161 -6.18 -17.84 7.87
C ASN A 161 -7.07 -18.97 7.34
N ARG A 162 -8.38 -18.85 7.57
CA ARG A 162 -9.37 -19.86 7.19
C ARG A 162 -9.51 -20.05 5.67
N ARG A 163 -9.12 -19.07 4.87
CA ARG A 163 -9.24 -19.16 3.40
C ARG A 163 -8.23 -20.13 2.83
N HIS A 164 -7.00 -20.00 3.28
CA HIS A 164 -5.95 -20.95 2.95
C HIS A 164 -6.25 -22.35 3.52
N ASP A 165 -6.76 -22.44 4.77
CA ASP A 165 -7.17 -23.71 5.37
C ASP A 165 -8.27 -24.40 4.57
N ALA A 166 -9.12 -23.64 3.87
CA ALA A 166 -10.15 -24.14 2.96
C ALA A 166 -9.61 -24.50 1.55
N GLY A 167 -8.31 -24.36 1.30
CA GLY A 167 -7.65 -24.74 0.05
C GLY A 167 -7.48 -23.61 -0.97
N ASP A 168 -7.84 -22.38 -0.65
CA ASP A 168 -7.64 -21.25 -1.56
C ASP A 168 -6.22 -20.72 -1.48
N ARG A 169 -5.37 -21.08 -2.46
CA ARG A 169 -3.96 -20.74 -2.51
C ARG A 169 -3.68 -19.24 -2.69
N ARG A 170 -4.63 -18.46 -3.19
CA ARG A 170 -4.48 -17.01 -3.27
C ARG A 170 -4.20 -16.39 -1.91
N PHE A 171 -4.68 -17.01 -0.85
CA PHE A 171 -4.55 -16.55 0.53
C PHE A 171 -3.50 -17.33 1.32
N HIS A 172 -2.43 -17.79 0.65
CA HIS A 172 -1.30 -18.42 1.34
C HIS A 172 -0.75 -17.50 2.45
N PRO A 173 -0.44 -18.00 3.65
CA PRO A 173 0.01 -17.17 4.78
C PRO A 173 1.18 -16.25 4.49
N ASP A 174 2.11 -16.68 3.64
CA ASP A 174 3.31 -15.91 3.30
C ASP A 174 3.08 -14.92 2.14
N ASN A 175 1.92 -14.99 1.45
CA ASN A 175 1.59 -14.03 0.42
C ASN A 175 1.45 -12.62 1.01
N ILE A 176 1.79 -11.62 0.22
CA ILE A 176 1.86 -10.23 0.67
C ILE A 176 0.67 -9.46 0.14
N ILE A 177 -0.14 -8.90 1.05
CA ILE A 177 -1.17 -7.93 0.71
C ILE A 177 -0.58 -6.52 0.74
N TRP A 178 -0.96 -5.71 -0.23
CA TRP A 178 -0.57 -4.31 -0.33
C TRP A 178 -1.69 -3.44 -0.89
N CYS A 179 -1.61 -2.14 -0.69
CA CYS A 179 -2.55 -1.20 -1.31
C CYS A 179 -1.84 0.02 -1.90
N GLY A 180 -2.24 0.38 -3.13
CA GLY A 180 -1.79 1.56 -3.86
C GLY A 180 -2.82 2.68 -3.74
N ARG A 181 -2.45 3.75 -3.02
CA ARG A 181 -3.35 4.88 -2.74
C ARG A 181 -3.78 5.61 -4.02
N MET A 182 -2.83 5.84 -4.92
CA MET A 182 -3.09 6.64 -6.13
C MET A 182 -3.88 5.87 -7.19
N THR A 183 -3.89 4.56 -7.10
CA THR A 183 -4.52 3.68 -8.10
C THR A 183 -5.81 3.02 -7.62
N ASN A 184 -6.16 3.17 -6.34
CA ASN A 184 -7.30 2.49 -5.72
C ASN A 184 -7.21 0.96 -5.80
N ILE A 185 -6.00 0.41 -5.86
CA ILE A 185 -5.76 -1.04 -5.92
C ILE A 185 -5.51 -1.57 -4.53
N ILE A 186 -6.13 -2.70 -4.21
CA ILE A 186 -5.72 -3.60 -3.13
C ILE A 186 -5.43 -4.94 -3.78
N ALA A 187 -4.23 -5.47 -3.56
CA ALA A 187 -3.82 -6.71 -4.20
C ALA A 187 -3.03 -7.63 -3.26
N ILE A 188 -2.95 -8.90 -3.66
CA ILE A 188 -2.14 -9.92 -3.02
C ILE A 188 -1.16 -10.45 -4.04
N THR A 189 0.12 -10.38 -3.69
CA THR A 189 1.22 -10.97 -4.45
C THR A 189 1.56 -12.33 -3.84
N ASP A 190 1.62 -13.35 -4.68
CA ASP A 190 2.18 -14.65 -4.32
C ASP A 190 3.69 -14.50 -4.15
N LYS A 191 4.18 -14.77 -2.94
CA LYS A 191 5.57 -14.50 -2.59
C LYS A 191 6.57 -15.37 -3.34
N GLU A 192 6.18 -16.59 -3.71
CA GLU A 192 7.05 -17.53 -4.42
C GLU A 192 7.24 -17.12 -5.89
N SER A 193 6.14 -16.80 -6.58
CA SER A 193 6.15 -16.48 -8.01
C SER A 193 6.30 -14.99 -8.31
N GLY A 194 6.10 -14.11 -7.33
CA GLY A 194 6.03 -12.66 -7.49
C GLY A 194 4.74 -12.15 -8.16
N ARG A 195 3.83 -13.03 -8.61
CA ARG A 195 2.66 -12.65 -9.38
C ARG A 195 1.50 -12.14 -8.49
N ILE A 196 0.72 -11.21 -9.02
CA ILE A 196 -0.54 -10.78 -8.41
C ILE A 196 -1.56 -11.91 -8.58
N VAL A 197 -2.03 -12.48 -7.45
CA VAL A 197 -2.96 -13.63 -7.44
C VAL A 197 -4.38 -13.27 -7.02
N TRP A 198 -4.58 -12.08 -6.48
CA TRP A 198 -5.86 -11.52 -6.13
C TRP A 198 -5.80 -10.00 -6.17
N GLN A 199 -6.86 -9.35 -6.66
CA GLN A 199 -6.92 -7.90 -6.77
C GLN A 199 -8.36 -7.38 -6.79
N ILE A 200 -8.57 -6.22 -6.17
CA ILE A 200 -9.70 -5.33 -6.40
C ILE A 200 -9.20 -3.93 -6.83
N GLY A 201 -10.04 -3.20 -7.60
CA GLY A 201 -9.58 -2.00 -8.29
C GLY A 201 -8.70 -2.35 -9.51
N PRO A 202 -8.23 -1.35 -10.26
CA PRO A 202 -8.51 0.09 -10.14
C PRO A 202 -9.93 0.49 -10.55
N ASP A 203 -10.67 -0.37 -11.28
CA ASP A 203 -12.02 -0.12 -11.77
C ASP A 203 -13.04 -0.94 -10.97
N TYR A 204 -13.79 -0.27 -10.10
CA TYR A 204 -14.85 -0.88 -9.27
C TYR A 204 -16.17 -1.03 -10.01
N ASP A 205 -16.30 -0.51 -11.23
CA ASP A 205 -17.49 -0.68 -12.06
C ASP A 205 -17.43 -1.92 -12.97
N ARG A 206 -16.30 -2.64 -12.99
CA ARG A 206 -16.04 -3.75 -13.91
C ARG A 206 -16.93 -4.96 -13.69
N THR A 207 -17.34 -5.25 -12.45
CA THR A 207 -18.20 -6.39 -12.13
C THR A 207 -19.36 -6.02 -11.20
N PRO A 208 -20.47 -6.76 -11.21
CA PRO A 208 -21.57 -6.53 -10.26
C PRO A 208 -21.15 -6.61 -8.79
N ALA A 209 -20.22 -7.50 -8.45
CA ALA A 209 -19.71 -7.64 -7.09
C ALA A 209 -18.90 -6.43 -6.66
N LEU A 210 -17.99 -5.92 -7.52
CA LEU A 210 -17.23 -4.69 -7.27
C LEU A 210 -18.15 -3.47 -7.16
N LYS A 211 -19.16 -3.36 -8.04
CA LYS A 211 -20.18 -2.29 -7.94
C LYS A 211 -20.94 -2.32 -6.61
N LYS A 212 -21.26 -3.51 -6.12
CA LYS A 212 -21.95 -3.69 -4.83
C LYS A 212 -21.04 -3.32 -3.65
N LEU A 213 -19.75 -3.68 -3.69
CA LEU A 213 -18.73 -3.27 -2.71
C LEU A 213 -18.58 -1.73 -2.70
N GLY A 214 -18.67 -1.12 -3.87
CA GLY A 214 -18.47 0.30 -4.07
C GLY A 214 -17.00 0.71 -4.05
N TRP A 215 -16.73 1.88 -4.60
CA TRP A 215 -15.37 2.40 -4.72
C TRP A 215 -14.68 2.51 -3.36
N ILE A 216 -13.49 1.94 -3.27
CA ILE A 216 -12.52 2.17 -2.20
C ILE A 216 -11.52 3.18 -2.75
N ILE A 217 -11.36 4.31 -2.09
CA ILE A 217 -10.65 5.47 -2.66
C ILE A 217 -9.53 5.92 -1.73
N GLY A 218 -8.31 5.93 -2.26
CA GLY A 218 -7.15 6.43 -1.54
C GLY A 218 -6.87 5.69 -0.24
N GLN A 219 -7.15 4.42 -0.20
CA GLN A 219 -7.17 3.56 0.99
C GLN A 219 -5.80 3.40 1.65
N HIS A 220 -5.83 3.01 2.93
CA HIS A 220 -4.67 2.69 3.76
C HIS A 220 -4.91 1.40 4.54
N HIS A 221 -3.81 0.75 4.90
CA HIS A 221 -3.75 -0.35 5.86
C HIS A 221 -4.73 -1.49 5.54
N ALA A 222 -4.81 -1.89 4.27
CA ALA A 222 -5.54 -3.09 3.88
C ALA A 222 -4.82 -4.32 4.42
N HIS A 223 -5.52 -5.16 5.19
CA HIS A 223 -4.96 -6.39 5.74
C HIS A 223 -6.03 -7.45 5.94
N MET A 224 -5.60 -8.70 6.02
CA MET A 224 -6.49 -9.80 6.39
C MET A 224 -6.62 -9.86 7.91
N ILE A 225 -7.84 -9.97 8.41
CA ILE A 225 -8.10 -10.15 9.84
C ILE A 225 -7.52 -11.49 10.29
N PRO A 226 -6.60 -11.50 11.27
CA PRO A 226 -5.92 -12.69 11.73
C PRO A 226 -6.85 -13.76 12.31
N LYS A 227 -6.40 -15.01 12.22
CA LYS A 227 -7.07 -16.17 12.80
C LYS A 227 -7.29 -15.98 14.31
N GLY A 228 -8.46 -16.38 14.79
CA GLY A 228 -8.87 -16.27 16.19
C GLY A 228 -9.50 -14.93 16.58
N LEU A 229 -9.58 -13.97 15.67
CA LEU A 229 -10.29 -12.72 15.86
C LEU A 229 -11.66 -12.72 15.18
N PRO A 230 -12.64 -11.94 15.68
CA PRO A 230 -13.91 -11.74 14.97
C PRO A 230 -13.65 -11.27 13.53
N GLY A 231 -14.28 -11.90 12.54
CA GLY A 231 -14.08 -11.60 11.13
C GLY A 231 -12.85 -12.25 10.49
N GLU A 232 -12.17 -13.19 11.19
CA GLU A 232 -10.98 -13.87 10.65
C GLU A 232 -11.12 -14.27 9.17
N GLY A 233 -10.08 -13.97 8.38
CA GLY A 233 -10.04 -14.25 6.95
C GLY A 233 -10.88 -13.32 6.07
N ASN A 234 -11.51 -12.29 6.64
CA ASN A 234 -12.03 -11.15 5.90
C ASN A 234 -10.93 -10.08 5.76
N MET A 235 -11.13 -9.16 4.81
CA MET A 235 -10.27 -7.99 4.65
C MET A 235 -10.83 -6.82 5.45
N LEU A 236 -9.93 -6.12 6.15
CA LEU A 236 -10.22 -4.85 6.82
C LEU A 236 -9.40 -3.74 6.16
N VAL A 237 -10.03 -2.60 5.88
CA VAL A 237 -9.37 -1.48 5.21
C VAL A 237 -9.90 -0.14 5.70
N PHE A 238 -9.00 0.82 5.87
CA PHE A 238 -9.34 2.23 6.03
C PHE A 238 -9.47 2.85 4.63
N ASP A 239 -10.69 3.15 4.24
CA ASP A 239 -11.04 3.76 2.98
C ASP A 239 -11.15 5.27 3.17
N ASN A 240 -10.10 5.99 2.80
CA ASN A 240 -9.98 7.43 3.05
C ASN A 240 -11.09 8.25 2.41
N GLY A 241 -11.61 7.81 1.25
CA GLY A 241 -12.38 8.73 0.42
C GLY A 241 -11.50 9.82 -0.18
N GLY A 242 -12.02 11.04 -0.29
CA GLY A 242 -11.32 12.12 -0.97
C GLY A 242 -11.26 11.87 -2.46
N PHE A 243 -10.06 11.80 -3.01
CA PHE A 243 -9.87 11.60 -4.44
C PHE A 243 -8.64 10.73 -4.72
N ALA A 244 -8.74 9.88 -5.74
CA ALA A 244 -7.66 9.06 -6.29
C ALA A 244 -8.07 8.48 -7.65
N GLY A 245 -7.20 7.71 -8.28
CA GLY A 245 -7.49 6.97 -9.51
C GLY A 245 -7.07 7.69 -10.78
N TYR A 246 -6.66 6.90 -11.75
CA TYR A 246 -6.42 7.31 -13.12
C TYR A 246 -7.55 6.81 -14.01
N GLY A 247 -8.06 7.64 -14.91
CA GLY A 247 -9.13 7.21 -15.80
C GLY A 247 -9.58 8.28 -16.78
N ALA A 248 -10.72 8.05 -17.41
CA ALA A 248 -11.25 9.00 -18.36
C ALA A 248 -11.49 10.37 -17.70
N PRO A 249 -11.14 11.48 -18.36
CA PRO A 249 -11.47 12.81 -17.89
C PRO A 249 -12.97 12.96 -17.61
N ASN A 250 -13.29 13.65 -16.53
CA ASN A 250 -14.66 13.95 -16.13
C ASN A 250 -14.75 15.40 -15.60
N PRO A 251 -15.95 15.94 -15.33
CA PRO A 251 -16.08 17.33 -14.86
C PRO A 251 -15.33 17.63 -13.55
N GLY A 252 -15.16 16.66 -12.67
CA GLY A 252 -14.39 16.77 -11.42
C GLY A 252 -12.89 16.58 -11.62
N SER A 253 -12.49 15.96 -12.72
CA SER A 253 -11.11 15.67 -13.07
C SER A 253 -10.87 15.80 -14.58
N PRO A 254 -10.70 17.02 -15.09
CA PRO A 254 -10.51 17.25 -16.53
C PRO A 254 -9.24 16.63 -17.10
N MET A 255 -8.26 16.35 -16.26
CA MET A 255 -6.98 15.73 -16.66
C MET A 255 -6.97 14.21 -16.50
N GLY A 256 -8.01 13.62 -15.92
CA GLY A 256 -8.12 12.18 -15.68
C GLY A 256 -7.33 11.66 -14.49
N HIS A 257 -6.68 12.53 -13.70
CA HIS A 257 -6.11 12.22 -12.41
C HIS A 257 -7.13 12.44 -11.30
N ASN A 258 -7.08 11.65 -10.23
CA ASN A 258 -8.01 11.78 -9.10
C ASN A 258 -9.47 11.72 -9.59
N ASN A 259 -9.78 10.80 -10.48
CA ASN A 259 -11.06 10.73 -11.15
C ASN A 259 -12.18 10.03 -10.37
N ALA A 260 -11.84 9.36 -9.27
CA ALA A 260 -12.78 8.83 -8.29
C ALA A 260 -12.86 9.76 -7.08
N LEU A 261 -14.09 10.09 -6.65
CA LEU A 261 -14.33 11.10 -5.63
C LEU A 261 -15.38 10.59 -4.61
N ARG A 262 -15.10 10.79 -3.32
CA ARG A 262 -16.05 10.64 -2.23
C ARG A 262 -15.67 11.56 -1.08
N ASP A 263 -16.64 12.23 -0.47
CA ASP A 263 -16.44 13.29 0.54
C ASP A 263 -16.42 12.79 2.00
N PHE A 264 -16.33 11.47 2.21
CA PHE A 264 -16.22 10.88 3.54
C PHE A 264 -15.29 9.67 3.55
N SER A 265 -14.70 9.41 4.71
CA SER A 265 -13.92 8.21 5.01
C SER A 265 -14.80 7.14 5.64
N ARG A 266 -14.38 5.88 5.51
CA ARG A 266 -15.02 4.76 6.19
C ARG A 266 -13.98 3.68 6.53
N VAL A 267 -14.30 2.85 7.52
CA VAL A 267 -13.63 1.56 7.72
C VAL A 267 -14.57 0.48 7.23
N ILE A 268 -14.08 -0.44 6.43
CA ILE A 268 -14.89 -1.54 5.92
C ILE A 268 -14.21 -2.89 6.17
N GLU A 269 -15.03 -3.85 6.57
CA GLU A 269 -14.72 -5.26 6.56
C GLU A 269 -15.50 -5.93 5.44
N PHE A 270 -14.84 -6.68 4.59
CA PHE A 270 -15.48 -7.40 3.49
C PHE A 270 -14.89 -8.79 3.29
N ASP A 271 -15.69 -9.68 2.77
CA ASP A 271 -15.27 -11.01 2.36
C ASP A 271 -14.45 -10.93 1.07
N PRO A 272 -13.18 -11.37 1.03
CA PRO A 272 -12.33 -11.24 -0.15
C PRO A 272 -12.72 -12.15 -1.32
N VAL A 273 -13.60 -13.11 -1.10
CA VAL A 273 -14.08 -14.06 -2.14
C VAL A 273 -15.38 -13.55 -2.77
N THR A 274 -16.35 -13.16 -1.94
CA THR A 274 -17.67 -12.71 -2.42
C THR A 274 -17.75 -11.21 -2.64
N LEU A 275 -16.82 -10.44 -2.07
CA LEU A 275 -16.77 -8.97 -2.02
C LEU A 275 -17.98 -8.37 -1.29
N GLU A 276 -18.67 -9.14 -0.46
CA GLU A 276 -19.75 -8.62 0.37
C GLU A 276 -19.19 -7.86 1.57
N ILE A 277 -19.72 -6.67 1.83
CA ILE A 277 -19.43 -5.91 3.04
C ILE A 277 -20.07 -6.64 4.22
N ILE A 278 -19.24 -7.05 5.17
CA ILE A 278 -19.68 -7.73 6.40
C ILE A 278 -19.97 -6.70 7.49
N TRP A 279 -19.12 -5.66 7.58
CA TRP A 279 -19.26 -4.58 8.52
C TRP A 279 -18.66 -3.30 7.95
N GLN A 280 -19.18 -2.16 8.37
CA GLN A 280 -18.58 -0.86 8.06
C GLN A 280 -18.80 0.12 9.22
N TYR A 281 -17.89 1.09 9.30
CA TYR A 281 -18.00 2.23 10.19
C TYR A 281 -17.88 3.51 9.35
N THR A 282 -18.94 4.30 9.33
CA THR A 282 -19.02 5.52 8.55
C THR A 282 -19.32 6.71 9.46
N PHE A 283 -19.47 7.90 8.89
CA PHE A 283 -19.90 9.07 9.62
C PHE A 283 -21.30 8.92 10.27
N LEU A 284 -22.15 8.03 9.75
CA LEU A 284 -23.47 7.75 10.31
C LEU A 284 -23.35 7.03 11.65
N GLU A 285 -22.55 5.96 11.69
CA GLU A 285 -22.29 5.20 12.91
C GLU A 285 -21.52 6.03 13.94
N ALA A 286 -20.67 6.98 13.48
CA ALA A 286 -19.96 7.92 14.33
C ALA A 286 -20.87 9.03 14.94
N GLY A 287 -22.15 9.10 14.52
CA GLY A 287 -23.10 10.10 15.01
C GLY A 287 -22.90 11.52 14.44
N TYR A 288 -22.09 11.68 13.40
CA TYR A 288 -21.83 12.96 12.75
C TYR A 288 -22.81 13.24 11.59
N LEU A 289 -24.10 13.22 11.88
CA LEU A 289 -25.15 13.43 10.86
C LEU A 289 -25.12 14.82 10.18
N ASN A 290 -24.41 15.80 10.73
CA ASN A 290 -24.47 17.19 10.27
C ASN A 290 -23.12 17.86 9.99
N LYS A 291 -22.02 17.15 10.08
CA LYS A 291 -20.71 17.72 9.76
C LYS A 291 -19.95 16.74 8.87
N MET A 292 -20.03 16.95 7.56
CA MET A 292 -19.10 16.33 6.64
C MET A 292 -17.69 16.71 7.10
N SER A 293 -16.93 15.72 7.55
CA SER A 293 -15.52 15.94 7.83
C SER A 293 -14.82 16.12 6.48
N ARG A 294 -14.46 17.34 6.16
CA ARG A 294 -13.64 17.67 4.99
C ARG A 294 -12.16 17.34 5.25
N TYR A 295 -11.87 16.17 5.71
CA TYR A 295 -10.48 15.73 5.90
C TYR A 295 -10.21 14.56 4.97
N SER A 296 -9.85 14.90 3.75
CA SER A 296 -8.96 14.09 2.93
C SER A 296 -7.53 14.44 3.35
N PHE A 297 -6.83 13.51 3.92
CA PHE A 297 -5.38 13.55 4.10
C PHE A 297 -4.70 12.88 2.94
#